data_48222e79e5fa56ab96fb4bddc29f92a6
#
_entry.id   48222e79e5fa56ab96fb4bddc29f92a6
#
_cell.length_a   1.000
_cell.length_b   1.000
_cell.length_c   1.000
_cell.angle_alpha   90.00
_cell.angle_beta   90.00
_cell.angle_gamma   90.00
#
_symmetry.space_group_name_H-M   'P 1'
#
loop_
_entity.id
_entity.type
_entity.pdbx_description
1 polymer ?
#
loop_
_entity_poly.entity_id
_entity_poly.type
_entity_poly.pdbx_seq_one_letter_code
_entity_poly.pdbx_strand_id
1 'polypeptide(L)'
;MSLFVDTSVWSLAFRRDVLPSAEEATALVRAIESGETILTTGLVLQELLQGFSGPKARNLILDRFSAVPLLTPDRDDHIRAAALRNHCRRNGVQVGTIDALLAQLCIRHELTMLTADNDFRSIADHSELRVWNSP
;
A
#
# COMPACT_ATOMS: atom_id res chain seq x y z
N MET A 1 11.57 3.44 10.51
CA MET A 1 10.40 3.90 9.75
C MET A 1 9.41 2.76 9.59
N SER A 2 8.15 3.03 9.75
CA SER A 2 7.12 2.02 9.52
C SER A 2 6.46 2.28 8.17
N LEU A 3 6.45 1.25 7.34
CA LEU A 3 5.94 1.33 5.97
C LEU A 3 4.62 0.58 5.83
N PHE A 4 3.70 1.18 5.09
CA PHE A 4 2.56 0.49 4.53
C PHE A 4 2.86 0.24 3.05
N VAL A 5 2.85 -1.01 2.63
CA VAL A 5 3.17 -1.37 1.25
C VAL A 5 1.89 -1.73 0.51
N ASP A 6 1.59 -1.00 -0.55
CA ASP A 6 0.39 -1.24 -1.33
C ASP A 6 0.60 -2.32 -2.41
N THR A 7 -0.49 -2.68 -3.08
CA THR A 7 -0.50 -3.75 -4.09
C THR A 7 0.49 -3.49 -5.21
N SER A 8 0.67 -2.25 -5.64
CA SER A 8 1.54 -1.92 -6.78
C SER A 8 2.99 -2.34 -6.54
N VAL A 9 3.49 -2.12 -5.33
CA VAL A 9 4.88 -2.46 -4.98
C VAL A 9 5.03 -3.97 -4.75
N TRP A 10 4.09 -4.59 -4.04
CA TRP A 10 4.10 -6.04 -3.89
C TRP A 10 4.05 -6.74 -5.24
N SER A 11 3.23 -6.24 -6.17
CA SER A 11 3.14 -6.80 -7.52
C SER A 11 4.47 -6.74 -8.25
N LEU A 12 5.19 -5.64 -8.14
CA LEU A 12 6.52 -5.51 -8.71
C LEU A 12 7.50 -6.53 -8.11
N ALA A 13 7.44 -6.71 -6.80
CA ALA A 13 8.32 -7.62 -6.09
C ALA A 13 8.06 -9.10 -6.43
N PHE A 14 6.80 -9.46 -6.73
CA PHE A 14 6.44 -10.84 -7.08
C PHE A 14 6.55 -11.17 -8.56
N ARG A 15 6.72 -10.17 -9.43
CA ARG A 15 6.94 -10.40 -10.87
C ARG A 15 8.39 -10.78 -11.11
N ARG A 16 8.58 -11.92 -11.81
CA ARG A 16 9.92 -12.43 -12.11
C ARG A 16 10.57 -11.74 -13.31
N ASP A 17 9.76 -11.16 -14.18
CA ASP A 17 10.18 -10.55 -15.44
C ASP A 17 10.44 -9.06 -15.33
N VAL A 18 10.17 -8.46 -14.19
CA VAL A 18 10.46 -7.04 -13.94
C VAL A 18 11.92 -6.91 -13.52
N LEU A 19 12.67 -6.11 -14.26
CA LEU A 19 14.03 -5.76 -13.90
C LEU A 19 14.03 -5.08 -12.52
N PRO A 20 15.01 -5.35 -11.66
CA PRO A 20 15.07 -4.78 -10.32
C PRO A 20 15.41 -3.29 -10.32
N SER A 21 14.91 -2.55 -11.31
CA SER A 21 15.17 -1.13 -11.49
C SER A 21 14.07 -0.25 -10.86
N ALA A 22 12.98 -0.84 -10.39
CA ALA A 22 11.94 -0.09 -9.70
C ALA A 22 12.44 0.28 -8.31
N GLU A 23 12.59 1.57 -8.06
CA GLU A 23 13.11 2.11 -6.79
C GLU A 23 12.26 1.66 -5.60
N GLU A 24 10.95 1.60 -5.78
CA GLU A 24 10.02 1.20 -4.74
C GLU A 24 10.20 -0.28 -4.36
N ALA A 25 10.40 -1.15 -5.33
CA ALA A 25 10.67 -2.57 -5.05
C ALA A 25 12.00 -2.75 -4.33
N THR A 26 13.02 -1.99 -4.71
CA THR A 26 14.31 -1.98 -4.03
C THR A 26 14.18 -1.46 -2.60
N ALA A 27 13.37 -0.42 -2.39
CA ALA A 27 13.09 0.12 -1.06
C ALA A 27 12.43 -0.92 -0.16
N LEU A 28 11.50 -1.72 -0.70
CA LEU A 28 10.85 -2.80 0.05
C LEU A 28 11.87 -3.86 0.50
N VAL A 29 12.72 -4.31 -0.41
CA VAL A 29 13.76 -5.31 -0.08
C VAL A 29 14.70 -4.78 1.00
N ARG A 30 15.15 -3.54 0.87
CA ARG A 30 16.02 -2.91 1.87
C ARG A 30 15.35 -2.77 3.23
N ALA A 31 14.08 -2.42 3.26
CA ALA A 31 13.32 -2.29 4.50
C ALA A 31 13.20 -3.65 5.20
N ILE A 32 12.92 -4.71 4.45
CA ILE A 32 12.86 -6.07 4.99
C ILE A 32 14.22 -6.47 5.57
N GLU A 33 15.29 -6.25 4.82
CA GLU A 33 16.65 -6.60 5.24
C GLU A 33 17.09 -5.81 6.47
N SER A 34 16.64 -4.56 6.61
CA SER A 34 16.97 -3.69 7.74
C SER A 34 16.09 -3.93 8.97
N GLY A 35 15.14 -4.85 8.89
CA GLY A 35 14.23 -5.14 9.99
C GLY A 35 13.21 -4.04 10.28
N GLU A 36 12.91 -3.19 9.30
CA GLU A 36 11.87 -2.17 9.45
C GLU A 36 10.49 -2.81 9.55
N THR A 37 9.58 -2.12 10.25
CA THR A 37 8.20 -2.58 10.37
C THR A 37 7.46 -2.39 9.05
N ILE A 38 6.92 -3.47 8.53
CA ILE A 38 6.13 -3.48 7.30
C ILE A 38 4.73 -3.96 7.62
N LEU A 39 3.74 -3.19 7.20
CA LEU A 39 2.33 -3.46 7.45
C LEU A 39 1.57 -3.42 6.13
N THR A 40 0.44 -4.10 6.08
CA THR A 40 -0.47 -4.06 4.94
C THR A 40 -1.90 -4.33 5.43
N THR A 41 -2.80 -4.67 4.52
CA THR A 41 -4.20 -5.00 4.82
C THR A 41 -4.62 -6.28 4.14
N GLY A 42 -5.72 -6.85 4.62
CA GLY A 42 -6.36 -7.96 3.92
C GLY A 42 -6.80 -7.61 2.50
N LEU A 43 -7.15 -6.34 2.24
CA LEU A 43 -7.49 -5.88 0.89
C LEU A 43 -6.32 -6.02 -0.08
N VAL A 44 -5.11 -5.64 0.34
CA VAL A 44 -3.91 -5.78 -0.48
C VAL A 44 -3.60 -7.24 -0.73
N LEU A 45 -3.66 -8.08 0.30
CA LEU A 45 -3.48 -9.52 0.15
C LEU A 45 -4.49 -10.11 -0.86
N GLN A 46 -5.75 -9.72 -0.75
CA GLN A 46 -6.80 -10.16 -1.67
C GLN A 46 -6.50 -9.75 -3.11
N GLU A 47 -6.13 -8.50 -3.34
CA GLU A 47 -5.79 -8.01 -4.68
C GLU A 47 -4.61 -8.77 -5.28
N LEU A 48 -3.59 -9.06 -4.49
CA LEU A 48 -2.45 -9.85 -4.95
C LEU A 48 -2.85 -11.26 -5.34
N LEU A 49 -3.64 -11.93 -4.50
CA LEU A 49 -4.10 -13.29 -4.78
C LEU A 49 -5.02 -13.34 -6.00
N GLN A 50 -5.76 -12.28 -6.27
CA GLN A 50 -6.58 -12.16 -7.49
C GLN A 50 -5.72 -11.94 -8.73
N GLY A 51 -4.63 -11.19 -8.61
CA GLY A 51 -3.73 -10.87 -9.70
C GLY A 51 -2.72 -11.98 -10.04
N PHE A 52 -2.40 -12.84 -9.09
CA PHE A 52 -1.44 -13.94 -9.24
C PHE A 52 -2.15 -15.25 -8.90
N SER A 53 -2.97 -15.76 -9.82
CA SER A 53 -3.88 -16.87 -9.56
C SER A 53 -3.25 -18.26 -9.69
N GLY A 54 -2.03 -18.39 -10.23
CA GLY A 54 -1.36 -19.67 -10.34
C GLY A 54 -0.99 -20.26 -8.97
N PRO A 55 -0.98 -21.60 -8.81
CA PRO A 55 -0.74 -22.22 -7.50
C PRO A 55 0.64 -21.88 -6.92
N LYS A 56 1.66 -21.77 -7.75
CA LYS A 56 3.02 -21.46 -7.29
C LYS A 56 3.10 -20.02 -6.78
N ALA A 57 2.55 -19.08 -7.52
CA ALA A 57 2.52 -17.68 -7.13
C ALA A 57 1.67 -17.49 -5.87
N ARG A 58 0.51 -18.15 -5.81
CA ARG A 58 -0.37 -18.12 -4.65
C ARG A 58 0.36 -18.58 -3.38
N ASN A 59 1.03 -19.71 -3.45
CA ASN A 59 1.75 -20.25 -2.30
C ASN A 59 2.89 -19.34 -1.84
N LEU A 60 3.60 -18.72 -2.78
CA LEU A 60 4.66 -17.77 -2.47
C LEU A 60 4.11 -16.53 -1.74
N ILE A 61 3.00 -15.98 -2.22
CA ILE A 61 2.34 -14.83 -1.59
C ILE A 61 1.91 -15.17 -0.17
N LEU A 62 1.24 -16.31 0.02
CA LEU A 62 0.77 -16.74 1.33
C LEU A 62 1.94 -16.93 2.31
N ASP A 63 3.03 -17.51 1.84
CA ASP A 63 4.22 -17.70 2.66
C ASP A 63 4.82 -16.36 3.09
N ARG A 64 5.01 -15.44 2.15
CA ARG A 64 5.59 -14.12 2.44
C ARG A 64 4.73 -13.28 3.36
N PHE A 65 3.40 -13.33 3.18
CA PHE A 65 2.46 -12.56 3.99
C PHE A 65 2.23 -13.16 5.38
N SER A 66 2.64 -14.40 5.63
CA SER A 66 2.45 -15.03 6.95
C SER A 66 3.12 -14.23 8.08
N ALA A 67 4.20 -13.52 7.77
CA ALA A 67 4.94 -12.71 8.73
C ALA A 67 4.60 -11.21 8.69
N VAL A 68 3.72 -10.78 7.80
CA VAL A 68 3.36 -9.37 7.65
C VAL A 68 2.06 -9.09 8.41
N PRO A 69 2.07 -8.21 9.41
CA PRO A 69 0.83 -7.86 10.12
C PRO A 69 -0.17 -7.17 9.21
N LEU A 70 -1.43 -7.52 9.37
CA LEU A 70 -2.53 -6.93 8.60
C LEU A 70 -3.29 -5.93 9.48
N LEU A 71 -3.40 -4.69 9.02
CA LEU A 71 -4.25 -3.69 9.64
C LEU A 71 -5.70 -3.97 9.31
N THR A 72 -6.57 -3.88 10.30
CA THR A 72 -8.01 -4.05 10.12
C THR A 72 -8.69 -2.70 10.30
N PRO A 73 -9.40 -2.19 9.27
CA PRO A 73 -10.15 -0.95 9.41
C PRO A 73 -11.29 -1.11 10.41
N ASP A 74 -11.53 -0.07 11.18
CA ASP A 74 -12.69 0.01 12.05
C ASP A 74 -13.78 0.93 11.44
N ARG A 75 -14.88 1.09 12.16
CA ARG A 75 -15.99 1.94 11.69
C ARG A 75 -15.54 3.37 11.40
N ASP A 76 -14.75 3.94 12.28
CA ASP A 76 -14.29 5.33 12.14
C ASP A 76 -13.37 5.50 10.93
N ASP A 77 -12.55 4.50 10.62
CA ASP A 77 -11.73 4.52 9.41
C ASP A 77 -12.58 4.66 8.16
N HIS A 78 -13.69 3.94 8.07
CA HIS A 78 -14.59 4.04 6.93
C HIS A 78 -15.24 5.42 6.83
N ILE A 79 -15.65 5.99 7.96
CA ILE A 79 -16.24 7.33 8.01
C ILE A 79 -15.22 8.37 7.56
N ARG A 80 -14.00 8.30 8.08
CA ARG A 80 -12.92 9.24 7.74
C ARG A 80 -12.44 9.06 6.30
N ALA A 81 -12.39 7.83 5.80
CA ALA A 81 -12.04 7.56 4.41
C ALA A 81 -13.06 8.21 3.45
N ALA A 82 -14.34 8.15 3.76
CA ALA A 82 -15.37 8.80 2.98
C ALA A 82 -15.17 10.33 2.98
N ALA A 83 -14.88 10.91 4.13
CA ALA A 83 -14.59 12.35 4.25
C ALA A 83 -13.35 12.74 3.45
N LEU A 84 -12.29 11.94 3.51
CA LEU A 84 -11.05 12.15 2.74
C LEU A 84 -11.33 12.14 1.24
N ARG A 85 -12.07 11.13 0.77
CA ARG A 85 -12.43 11.00 -0.63
C ARG A 85 -13.22 12.24 -1.11
N ASN A 86 -14.19 12.68 -0.33
CA ASN A 86 -15.00 13.84 -0.65
C ASN A 86 -14.17 15.13 -0.66
N HIS A 87 -13.24 15.27 0.26
CA HIS A 87 -12.32 16.39 0.30
C HIS A 87 -11.43 16.44 -0.94
N CYS A 88 -10.85 15.32 -1.34
CA CYS A 88 -10.04 15.23 -2.56
C CYS A 88 -10.87 15.59 -3.80
N ARG A 89 -12.10 15.07 -3.88
CA ARG A 89 -13.01 15.36 -5.00
C ARG A 89 -13.31 16.87 -5.12
N ARG A 90 -13.53 17.55 -4.00
CA ARG A 90 -13.75 18.99 -4.01
C ARG A 90 -12.52 19.78 -4.51
N ASN A 91 -11.34 19.18 -4.41
CA ASN A 91 -10.07 19.74 -4.89
C ASN A 91 -9.65 19.19 -6.25
N GLY A 92 -10.58 18.57 -6.98
CA GLY A 92 -10.34 18.09 -8.34
C GLY A 92 -9.59 16.77 -8.43
N VAL A 93 -9.44 16.05 -7.34
CA VAL A 93 -8.74 14.76 -7.30
C VAL A 93 -9.74 13.62 -7.18
N GLN A 94 -9.75 12.72 -8.16
CA GLN A 94 -10.58 11.52 -8.13
C GLN A 94 -9.83 10.41 -7.37
N VAL A 95 -10.50 9.86 -6.36
CA VAL A 95 -9.94 8.82 -5.49
C VAL A 95 -10.92 7.66 -5.43
N GLY A 96 -10.43 6.43 -5.61
CA GLY A 96 -11.24 5.24 -5.44
C GLY A 96 -11.56 4.99 -3.97
N THR A 97 -12.62 4.23 -3.73
CA THR A 97 -13.08 3.90 -2.38
C THR A 97 -12.00 3.17 -1.57
N ILE A 98 -11.35 2.18 -2.19
CA ILE A 98 -10.30 1.39 -1.53
C ILE A 98 -9.08 2.27 -1.27
N ASP A 99 -8.66 3.08 -2.23
CA ASP A 99 -7.49 3.95 -2.08
C ASP A 99 -7.69 4.97 -0.95
N ALA A 100 -8.89 5.52 -0.82
CA ALA A 100 -9.23 6.40 0.29
C ALA A 100 -9.10 5.69 1.64
N LEU A 101 -9.54 4.45 1.72
CA LEU A 101 -9.43 3.64 2.94
C LEU A 101 -7.98 3.35 3.28
N LEU A 102 -7.17 2.96 2.31
CA LEU A 102 -5.74 2.69 2.52
C LEU A 102 -5.01 3.95 2.97
N ALA A 103 -5.30 5.09 2.35
CA ALA A 103 -4.73 6.37 2.76
C ALA A 103 -5.12 6.72 4.20
N GLN A 104 -6.38 6.53 4.56
CA GLN A 104 -6.87 6.77 5.92
C GLN A 104 -6.15 5.90 6.96
N LEU A 105 -5.92 4.63 6.66
CA LEU A 105 -5.20 3.74 7.56
C LEU A 105 -3.76 4.22 7.79
N CYS A 106 -3.09 4.66 6.73
CA CYS A 106 -1.74 5.20 6.85
C CYS A 106 -1.71 6.47 7.69
N ILE A 107 -2.70 7.35 7.53
CA ILE A 107 -2.81 8.57 8.33
C ILE A 107 -3.02 8.23 9.80
N ARG A 108 -3.99 7.35 10.10
CA ARG A 108 -4.30 6.97 11.48
C ARG A 108 -3.13 6.33 12.21
N HIS A 109 -2.42 5.43 11.52
CA HIS A 109 -1.30 4.70 12.11
C HIS A 109 0.06 5.38 11.92
N GLU A 110 0.07 6.58 11.36
CA GLU A 110 1.29 7.35 11.11
C GLU A 110 2.33 6.56 10.30
N LEU A 111 1.86 5.89 9.25
CA LEU A 111 2.69 5.10 8.37
C LEU A 111 3.06 5.88 7.11
N THR A 112 4.24 5.60 6.58
CA THR A 112 4.63 6.09 5.25
C THR A 112 4.20 5.04 4.23
N MET A 113 3.43 5.45 3.22
CA MET A 113 2.98 4.54 2.17
C MET A 113 4.07 4.36 1.13
N LEU A 114 4.45 3.12 0.88
CA LEU A 114 5.33 2.74 -0.21
C LEU A 114 4.47 2.27 -1.38
N THR A 115 4.45 3.06 -2.45
CA THR A 115 3.57 2.84 -3.60
C THR A 115 4.26 3.26 -4.89
N ALA A 116 3.93 2.59 -5.98
CA ALA A 116 4.30 2.98 -7.34
C ALA A 116 3.14 3.68 -8.07
N ASP A 117 2.00 3.86 -7.40
CA ASP A 117 0.81 4.48 -7.97
C ASP A 117 0.77 5.98 -7.65
N ASN A 118 0.80 6.80 -8.68
CA ASN A 118 0.79 8.26 -8.56
C ASN A 118 -0.50 8.82 -7.94
N ASP A 119 -1.59 8.05 -7.94
CA ASP A 119 -2.85 8.50 -7.35
C ASP A 119 -2.69 8.79 -5.85
N PHE A 120 -1.85 8.04 -5.14
CA PHE A 120 -1.58 8.30 -3.73
C PHE A 120 -0.78 9.59 -3.52
N ARG A 121 0.06 9.98 -4.46
CA ARG A 121 0.76 11.27 -4.39
C ARG A 121 -0.23 12.43 -4.50
N SER A 122 -1.24 12.28 -5.35
CA SER A 122 -2.30 13.28 -5.47
C SER A 122 -3.13 13.39 -4.18
N ILE A 123 -3.38 12.26 -3.52
CA ILE A 123 -4.03 12.27 -2.21
C ILE A 123 -3.15 12.98 -1.17
N ALA A 124 -1.85 12.72 -1.19
CA ALA A 124 -0.90 13.31 -0.25
C ALA A 124 -0.85 14.85 -0.37
N ASP A 125 -1.05 15.39 -1.57
CA ASP A 125 -1.09 16.83 -1.80
C ASP A 125 -2.25 17.52 -1.08
N HIS A 126 -3.29 16.78 -0.70
CA HIS A 126 -4.51 17.31 -0.09
C HIS A 126 -4.83 16.69 1.27
N SER A 127 -3.85 16.03 1.89
CA SER A 127 -4.07 15.32 3.16
C SER A 127 -2.77 15.19 3.95
N GLU A 128 -2.86 14.54 5.10
CA GLU A 128 -1.70 14.22 5.94
C GLU A 128 -0.99 12.94 5.53
N LEU A 129 -1.40 12.31 4.43
CA LEU A 129 -0.77 11.10 3.93
C LEU A 129 0.70 11.37 3.59
N ARG A 130 1.57 10.51 4.09
CA ARG A 130 3.00 10.52 3.75
C ARG A 130 3.28 9.40 2.76
N VAL A 131 3.89 9.75 1.64
CA VAL A 131 4.29 8.81 0.59
C VAL A 131 5.81 8.77 0.55
N TRP A 132 6.34 7.56 0.49
CA TRP A 132 7.79 7.36 0.38
C TRP A 132 8.30 7.97 -0.94
N ASN A 133 9.38 8.73 -0.83
CA ASN A 133 10.07 9.29 -1.99
C ASN A 133 11.49 8.73 -2.06
N SER A 134 11.98 8.55 -3.29
CA SER A 134 13.37 8.19 -3.52
C SER A 134 14.30 9.26 -2.96
N PRO A 135 15.36 8.86 -2.26
CA PRO A 135 16.36 9.82 -1.77
C PRO A 135 17.11 10.52 -2.89
#